data_947b419e7cb92c463fd45da38f4f9a05
#
_entry.id   947b419e7cb92c463fd45da38f4f9a05
#
_cell.length_a   1.000
_cell.length_b   1.000
_cell.length_c   1.000
_cell.angle_alpha   90.00
_cell.angle_beta   90.00
_cell.angle_gamma   90.00
#
_symmetry.space_group_name_H-M   'P 1'
#
loop_
_entity.id
_entity.type
_entity.pdbx_description
1 polymer ?
#
loop_
_entity_poly.entity_id
_entity_poly.type
_entity_poly.pdbx_seq_one_letter_code
_entity_poly.pdbx_strand_id
1 'polypeptide(L)'
;GEASSALEQALQAIPNNVDAKSSLGICYANQNRLREAITILAEVVSEQSDNLPAQLHLGRALSLNGDLDTAVDCLNSAVRLEPESMQARVFLGHALKLANRLTEAAAAFEEAQHLAPEDGEPCYFTAGVYLEQGRVDESINALRQALQLEPDLRLARSALVYALNYPSDVEPESKREEALSWGDRHAATALACRVHDNSPEPNRRLRVGYVSPDFRDHSVAFFLEPLLDQHHSDTIETYCYANVERPDARTALLQKAGHHWRDISRQSDTEVADQVVADEIDILVDLAGHTLDGRLGVFALKPAPVQVSYLGYPATTGVAAIDYRFTDNAADPAGMTDRYHVEKLVRLSHGFLCYTPPEDAPPVAASPVSDKGFVTFGSFNHLCKISTNTLAVWAAILKRVPNSRLLLKYKALNDTTTRNRLLERFRKHDVATDRIELLDFVPSRTGHLGTYNQVDIALDTFPYNGTTTTCEALWMGVPVVTLAGREHAGRVGVSLLQQVGLDSFIARTEQEYTNIAVTTAGNLKRLAE
;
A
#
# COMPACT_ATOMS: atom_id res chain seq x y z
N GLY A 1 7.91 30.15 4.16
CA GLY A 1 7.97 31.42 3.47
C GLY A 1 8.11 32.61 4.40
N GLU A 2 7.19 33.54 4.33
CA GLU A 2 7.28 34.83 5.04
C GLU A 2 7.46 34.70 6.55
N ALA A 3 6.71 33.79 7.20
CA ALA A 3 6.81 33.58 8.65
C ALA A 3 8.21 33.11 9.10
N SER A 4 8.83 32.16 8.37
CA SER A 4 10.17 31.69 8.71
C SER A 4 11.22 32.82 8.54
N SER A 5 11.11 33.59 7.46
CA SER A 5 12.02 34.73 7.23
C SER A 5 11.91 35.81 8.31
N ALA A 6 10.70 36.14 8.76
CA ALA A 6 10.48 37.09 9.86
C ALA A 6 11.06 36.58 11.19
N LEU A 7 10.91 35.25 11.47
CA LEU A 7 11.48 34.63 12.68
C LEU A 7 13.01 34.56 12.63
N GLU A 8 13.59 34.28 11.45
CA GLU A 8 15.06 34.35 11.25
C GLU A 8 15.61 35.75 11.54
N GLN A 9 14.94 36.82 11.07
CA GLN A 9 15.30 38.19 11.37
C GLN A 9 15.17 38.53 12.87
N ALA A 10 14.09 38.05 13.51
CA ALA A 10 13.90 38.23 14.95
C ALA A 10 15.03 37.56 15.76
N LEU A 11 15.47 36.38 15.35
CA LEU A 11 16.60 35.68 16.00
C LEU A 11 17.96 36.30 15.72
N GLN A 12 18.13 37.03 14.60
CA GLN A 12 19.34 37.88 14.40
C GLN A 12 19.41 38.99 15.42
N ALA A 13 18.27 39.57 15.82
CA ALA A 13 18.21 40.63 16.83
C ALA A 13 18.31 40.07 18.27
N ILE A 14 17.68 38.90 18.53
CA ILE A 14 17.64 38.26 19.85
C ILE A 14 17.92 36.75 19.67
N PRO A 15 19.21 36.34 19.62
CA PRO A 15 19.58 34.95 19.28
C PRO A 15 19.08 33.87 20.26
N ASN A 16 18.86 34.26 21.53
CA ASN A 16 18.45 33.33 22.60
C ASN A 16 16.94 33.37 22.90
N ASN A 17 16.13 33.92 22.01
CA ASN A 17 14.66 33.90 22.18
C ASN A 17 14.12 32.51 21.92
N VAL A 18 13.82 31.76 22.99
CA VAL A 18 13.37 30.35 22.93
C VAL A 18 12.03 30.23 22.20
N ASP A 19 11.09 31.15 22.39
CA ASP A 19 9.78 31.13 21.72
C ASP A 19 9.93 31.34 20.21
N ALA A 20 10.83 32.24 19.79
CA ALA A 20 11.13 32.47 18.40
C ALA A 20 11.84 31.26 17.76
N LYS A 21 12.78 30.60 18.47
CA LYS A 21 13.41 29.35 18.05
C LYS A 21 12.37 28.24 17.89
N SER A 22 11.48 28.03 18.88
CA SER A 22 10.42 27.05 18.84
C SER A 22 9.50 27.27 17.63
N SER A 23 9.03 28.52 17.44
CA SER A 23 8.16 28.86 16.30
C SER A 23 8.87 28.69 14.95
N LEU A 24 10.16 29.01 14.84
CA LEU A 24 10.93 28.79 13.62
C LEU A 24 11.12 27.30 13.31
N GLY A 25 11.44 26.50 14.34
CA GLY A 25 11.53 25.05 14.19
C GLY A 25 10.22 24.40 13.71
N ILE A 26 9.07 24.86 14.23
CA ILE A 26 7.74 24.45 13.77
C ILE A 26 7.51 24.85 12.31
N CYS A 27 7.87 26.09 11.94
CA CYS A 27 7.78 26.54 10.55
C CYS A 27 8.62 25.67 9.60
N TYR A 28 9.84 25.30 9.99
CA TYR A 28 10.71 24.43 9.22
C TYR A 28 10.12 23.00 9.10
N ALA A 29 9.58 22.44 10.19
CA ALA A 29 8.92 21.13 10.17
C ALA A 29 7.73 21.12 9.20
N ASN A 30 6.91 22.17 9.18
CA ASN A 30 5.77 22.30 8.26
C ASN A 30 6.21 22.54 6.80
N GLN A 31 7.41 23.07 6.57
CA GLN A 31 8.02 23.22 5.25
C GLN A 31 8.78 21.95 4.78
N ASN A 32 8.76 20.88 5.57
CA ASN A 32 9.55 19.66 5.36
C ASN A 32 11.08 19.88 5.34
N ARG A 33 11.56 20.96 5.97
CA ARG A 33 12.97 21.27 6.22
C ARG A 33 13.40 20.56 7.51
N LEU A 34 13.37 19.20 7.46
CA LEU A 34 13.42 18.37 8.67
C LEU A 34 14.73 18.54 9.45
N ARG A 35 15.88 18.60 8.77
CA ARG A 35 17.19 18.74 9.47
C ARG A 35 17.27 20.04 10.25
N GLU A 36 16.81 21.13 9.67
CA GLU A 36 16.82 22.45 10.30
C GLU A 36 15.80 22.50 11.44
N ALA A 37 14.62 21.93 11.26
CA ALA A 37 13.62 21.78 12.30
C ALA A 37 14.17 21.00 13.50
N ILE A 38 14.77 19.83 13.27
CA ILE A 38 15.35 18.97 14.30
C ILE A 38 16.45 19.74 15.08
N THR A 39 17.37 20.41 14.38
CA THR A 39 18.46 21.14 15.02
C THR A 39 17.92 22.21 15.99
N ILE A 40 17.03 23.06 15.51
CA ILE A 40 16.53 24.20 16.32
C ILE A 40 15.61 23.72 17.45
N LEU A 41 14.73 22.73 17.19
CA LEU A 41 13.82 22.22 18.22
C LEU A 41 14.56 21.40 19.29
N ALA A 42 15.62 20.67 18.93
CA ALA A 42 16.46 19.96 19.90
C ALA A 42 17.19 20.94 20.83
N GLU A 43 17.67 22.08 20.32
CA GLU A 43 18.21 23.16 21.17
C GLU A 43 17.15 23.65 22.16
N VAL A 44 15.93 23.98 21.69
CA VAL A 44 14.82 24.42 22.54
C VAL A 44 14.51 23.39 23.63
N VAL A 45 14.40 22.13 23.30
CA VAL A 45 14.10 21.02 24.25
C VAL A 45 15.25 20.85 25.25
N SER A 46 16.50 21.06 24.83
CA SER A 46 17.66 21.00 25.75
C SER A 46 17.69 22.18 26.76
N GLU A 47 17.24 23.38 26.34
CA GLU A 47 17.13 24.57 27.20
C GLU A 47 15.87 24.53 28.08
N GLN A 48 14.75 24.03 27.55
CA GLN A 48 13.42 23.95 28.19
C GLN A 48 12.78 22.59 27.89
N SER A 49 13.05 21.59 28.72
CA SER A 49 12.53 20.21 28.53
C SER A 49 11.01 20.09 28.70
N ASP A 50 10.35 21.11 29.28
CA ASP A 50 8.90 21.22 29.44
C ASP A 50 8.21 22.04 28.33
N ASN A 51 8.93 22.42 27.28
CA ASN A 51 8.36 23.13 26.14
C ASN A 51 7.55 22.12 25.27
N LEU A 52 6.26 22.02 25.54
CA LEU A 52 5.36 21.08 24.85
C LEU A 52 5.35 21.26 23.32
N PRO A 53 5.18 22.47 22.73
CA PRO A 53 5.22 22.62 21.27
C PRO A 53 6.54 22.12 20.66
N ALA A 54 7.67 22.39 21.32
CA ALA A 54 8.96 21.92 20.83
C ALA A 54 9.07 20.39 20.88
N GLN A 55 8.64 19.75 21.98
CA GLN A 55 8.62 18.29 22.11
C GLN A 55 7.75 17.63 21.02
N LEU A 56 6.53 18.14 20.80
CA LEU A 56 5.60 17.63 19.79
C LEU A 56 6.19 17.70 18.37
N HIS A 57 6.68 18.88 17.99
CA HIS A 57 7.16 19.10 16.63
C HIS A 57 8.54 18.51 16.40
N LEU A 58 9.39 18.41 17.42
CA LEU A 58 10.64 17.65 17.37
C LEU A 58 10.36 16.16 17.13
N GLY A 59 9.49 15.57 17.94
CA GLY A 59 9.10 14.17 17.76
C GLY A 59 8.52 13.88 16.39
N ARG A 60 7.64 14.76 15.86
CA ARG A 60 7.13 14.66 14.50
C ARG A 60 8.24 14.76 13.45
N ALA A 61 9.13 15.74 13.56
CA ALA A 61 10.23 15.94 12.60
C ALA A 61 11.21 14.77 12.61
N LEU A 62 11.55 14.23 13.80
CA LEU A 62 12.37 13.02 13.96
C LEU A 62 11.70 11.79 13.33
N SER A 63 10.39 11.60 13.55
CA SER A 63 9.62 10.50 12.91
C SER A 63 9.71 10.58 11.39
N LEU A 64 9.54 11.78 10.83
CA LEU A 64 9.63 12.02 9.41
C LEU A 64 11.07 11.86 8.88
N ASN A 65 12.08 12.12 9.70
CA ASN A 65 13.49 11.93 9.35
C ASN A 65 13.96 10.46 9.50
N GLY A 66 13.15 9.60 10.15
CA GLY A 66 13.46 8.18 10.38
C GLY A 66 14.17 7.87 11.70
N ASP A 67 14.41 8.86 12.57
CA ASP A 67 14.94 8.66 13.92
C ASP A 67 13.78 8.32 14.88
N LEU A 68 13.30 7.07 14.78
CA LEU A 68 12.04 6.67 15.36
C LEU A 68 12.08 6.50 16.87
N ASP A 69 13.20 6.00 17.43
CA ASP A 69 13.32 5.81 18.89
C ASP A 69 13.34 7.16 19.62
N THR A 70 14.17 8.10 19.14
CA THR A 70 14.22 9.46 19.71
C THR A 70 12.86 10.18 19.54
N ALA A 71 12.19 9.97 18.39
CA ALA A 71 10.86 10.52 18.15
C ALA A 71 9.83 10.03 19.19
N VAL A 72 9.80 8.73 19.46
CA VAL A 72 8.91 8.13 20.46
C VAL A 72 9.21 8.67 21.86
N ASP A 73 10.48 8.85 22.23
CA ASP A 73 10.87 9.40 23.54
C ASP A 73 10.40 10.85 23.69
N CYS A 74 10.59 11.70 22.68
CA CYS A 74 10.10 13.07 22.67
C CYS A 74 8.57 13.15 22.79
N LEU A 75 7.85 12.31 22.03
CA LEU A 75 6.39 12.30 22.03
C LEU A 75 5.81 11.72 23.33
N ASN A 76 6.47 10.74 23.92
CA ASN A 76 6.14 10.28 25.28
C ASN A 76 6.34 11.39 26.33
N SER A 77 7.35 12.23 26.16
CA SER A 77 7.55 13.40 27.02
C SER A 77 6.42 14.42 26.84
N ALA A 78 6.02 14.68 25.59
CA ALA A 78 4.87 15.54 25.30
C ALA A 78 3.57 15.02 25.94
N VAL A 79 3.29 13.71 25.85
CA VAL A 79 2.14 13.08 26.50
C VAL A 79 2.21 13.18 28.04
N ARG A 80 3.40 13.12 28.64
CA ARG A 80 3.55 13.32 30.09
C ARG A 80 3.30 14.77 30.51
N LEU A 81 3.71 15.75 29.68
CA LEU A 81 3.49 17.18 29.94
C LEU A 81 2.01 17.55 29.85
N GLU A 82 1.30 16.99 28.86
CA GLU A 82 -0.13 17.22 28.65
C GLU A 82 -0.85 15.89 28.35
N PRO A 83 -1.26 15.16 29.41
CA PRO A 83 -1.90 13.85 29.23
C PRO A 83 -3.22 13.86 28.45
N GLU A 84 -3.91 15.00 28.42
CA GLU A 84 -5.18 15.20 27.70
C GLU A 84 -4.98 15.73 26.26
N SER A 85 -3.74 15.83 25.78
CA SER A 85 -3.46 16.26 24.41
C SER A 85 -3.74 15.15 23.40
N MET A 86 -4.85 15.23 22.69
CA MET A 86 -5.17 14.35 21.57
C MET A 86 -4.07 14.39 20.51
N GLN A 87 -3.56 15.57 20.18
CA GLN A 87 -2.50 15.75 19.18
C GLN A 87 -1.20 15.03 19.54
N ALA A 88 -0.79 15.06 20.84
CA ALA A 88 0.40 14.34 21.29
C ALA A 88 0.26 12.83 21.10
N ARG A 89 -0.93 12.28 21.39
CA ARG A 89 -1.22 10.86 21.21
C ARG A 89 -1.28 10.46 19.73
N VAL A 90 -1.86 11.30 18.88
CA VAL A 90 -1.87 11.06 17.43
C VAL A 90 -0.44 11.04 16.87
N PHE A 91 0.41 12.01 17.23
CA PHE A 91 1.80 12.02 16.76
C PHE A 91 2.58 10.81 17.31
N LEU A 92 2.37 10.44 18.57
CA LEU A 92 2.96 9.24 19.18
C LEU A 92 2.51 7.98 18.44
N GLY A 93 1.23 7.84 18.15
CA GLY A 93 0.68 6.72 17.37
C GLY A 93 1.33 6.60 15.99
N HIS A 94 1.52 7.71 15.29
CA HIS A 94 2.22 7.72 14.00
C HIS A 94 3.70 7.31 14.12
N ALA A 95 4.43 7.83 15.10
CA ALA A 95 5.83 7.46 15.36
C ALA A 95 5.96 5.96 15.67
N LEU A 96 5.10 5.45 16.54
CA LEU A 96 5.04 4.03 16.92
C LEU A 96 4.69 3.14 15.70
N LYS A 97 3.75 3.57 14.86
CA LYS A 97 3.40 2.85 13.62
C LYS A 97 4.60 2.78 12.67
N LEU A 98 5.33 3.88 12.48
CA LEU A 98 6.55 3.90 11.66
C LEU A 98 7.65 3.01 12.25
N ALA A 99 7.78 2.96 13.59
CA ALA A 99 8.68 2.07 14.31
C ALA A 99 8.21 0.61 14.32
N ASN A 100 7.09 0.29 13.66
CA ASN A 100 6.45 -1.02 13.63
C ASN A 100 6.04 -1.56 15.04
N ARG A 101 5.85 -0.68 16.02
CA ARG A 101 5.32 -0.95 17.37
C ARG A 101 3.79 -0.86 17.31
N LEU A 102 3.18 -1.75 16.53
CA LEU A 102 1.79 -1.64 16.09
C LEU A 102 0.78 -1.71 17.24
N THR A 103 1.02 -2.56 18.24
CA THR A 103 0.13 -2.66 19.40
C THR A 103 0.09 -1.37 20.21
N GLU A 104 1.23 -0.73 20.40
CA GLU A 104 1.33 0.55 21.10
C GLU A 104 0.75 1.70 20.26
N ALA A 105 0.95 1.65 18.94
CA ALA A 105 0.35 2.63 18.03
C ALA A 105 -1.19 2.60 18.09
N ALA A 106 -1.79 1.40 18.07
CA ALA A 106 -3.25 1.25 18.23
C ALA A 106 -3.73 1.85 19.56
N ALA A 107 -3.07 1.52 20.67
CA ALA A 107 -3.41 2.06 21.99
C ALA A 107 -3.34 3.60 22.02
N ALA A 108 -2.30 4.19 21.42
CA ALA A 108 -2.17 5.65 21.38
C ALA A 108 -3.30 6.33 20.58
N PHE A 109 -3.73 5.75 19.44
CA PHE A 109 -4.86 6.26 18.67
C PHE A 109 -6.22 6.02 19.37
N GLU A 110 -6.40 4.88 20.04
CA GLU A 110 -7.60 4.59 20.86
C GLU A 110 -7.72 5.60 22.01
N GLU A 111 -6.62 5.92 22.68
CA GLU A 111 -6.59 6.97 23.71
C GLU A 111 -6.87 8.37 23.11
N ALA A 112 -6.38 8.68 21.92
CA ALA A 112 -6.73 9.91 21.21
C ALA A 112 -8.25 10.00 20.94
N GLN A 113 -8.87 8.87 20.54
CA GLN A 113 -10.33 8.79 20.34
C GLN A 113 -11.11 9.03 21.64
N HIS A 114 -10.63 8.54 22.76
CA HIS A 114 -11.26 8.82 24.06
C HIS A 114 -11.21 10.30 24.46
N LEU A 115 -10.13 10.99 24.09
CA LEU A 115 -9.97 12.42 24.35
C LEU A 115 -10.80 13.31 23.41
N ALA A 116 -11.07 12.85 22.20
CA ALA A 116 -11.86 13.55 21.19
C ALA A 116 -12.92 12.60 20.59
N PRO A 117 -13.99 12.26 21.34
CA PRO A 117 -14.94 11.23 20.94
C PRO A 117 -15.76 11.57 19.69
N GLU A 118 -15.86 12.85 19.32
CA GLU A 118 -16.57 13.32 18.12
C GLU A 118 -15.69 13.37 16.86
N ASP A 119 -14.35 13.20 17.00
CA ASP A 119 -13.38 13.26 15.90
C ASP A 119 -13.24 11.87 15.28
N GLY A 120 -13.45 11.74 13.97
CA GLY A 120 -13.35 10.48 13.23
C GLY A 120 -11.91 10.09 12.86
N GLU A 121 -10.96 11.02 12.86
CA GLU A 121 -9.58 10.75 12.43
C GLU A 121 -8.86 9.70 13.28
N PRO A 122 -8.94 9.71 14.64
CA PRO A 122 -8.29 8.67 15.44
C PRO A 122 -8.80 7.26 15.14
N CYS A 123 -10.12 7.11 14.86
CA CYS A 123 -10.69 5.83 14.42
C CYS A 123 -10.10 5.37 13.07
N TYR A 124 -9.93 6.30 12.12
CA TYR A 124 -9.29 6.03 10.85
C TYR A 124 -7.82 5.60 11.01
N PHE A 125 -7.05 6.25 11.90
CA PHE A 125 -5.67 5.86 12.17
C PHE A 125 -5.57 4.49 12.84
N THR A 126 -6.45 4.21 13.82
CA THR A 126 -6.56 2.90 14.46
C THR A 126 -6.86 1.81 13.44
N ALA A 127 -7.79 2.05 12.52
CA ALA A 127 -8.14 1.11 11.46
C ALA A 127 -6.94 0.75 10.56
N GLY A 128 -6.11 1.74 10.23
CA GLY A 128 -4.88 1.51 9.47
C GLY A 128 -3.87 0.61 10.19
N VAL A 129 -3.77 0.74 11.52
CA VAL A 129 -2.93 -0.15 12.34
C VAL A 129 -3.52 -1.55 12.40
N TYR A 130 -4.82 -1.69 12.61
CA TYR A 130 -5.50 -2.99 12.64
C TYR A 130 -5.33 -3.73 11.31
N LEU A 131 -5.43 -3.03 10.18
CA LEU A 131 -5.20 -3.63 8.88
C LEU A 131 -3.77 -4.18 8.73
N GLU A 132 -2.75 -3.44 9.17
CA GLU A 132 -1.37 -3.91 9.17
C GLU A 132 -1.15 -5.14 10.07
N GLN A 133 -1.87 -5.22 11.19
CA GLN A 133 -1.87 -6.39 12.08
C GLN A 133 -2.68 -7.60 11.54
N GLY A 134 -3.35 -7.48 10.39
CA GLY A 134 -4.26 -8.48 9.85
C GLY A 134 -5.58 -8.62 10.61
N ARG A 135 -6.00 -7.57 11.34
CA ARG A 135 -7.27 -7.43 12.07
C ARG A 135 -8.30 -6.74 11.19
N VAL A 136 -8.68 -7.43 10.11
CA VAL A 136 -9.48 -6.83 9.03
C VAL A 136 -10.86 -6.39 9.51
N ASP A 137 -11.56 -7.24 10.28
CA ASP A 137 -12.91 -6.95 10.75
C ASP A 137 -12.92 -5.75 11.71
N GLU A 138 -11.94 -5.69 12.62
CA GLU A 138 -11.77 -4.57 13.54
C GLU A 138 -11.40 -3.28 12.79
N SER A 139 -10.59 -3.38 11.73
CA SER A 139 -10.29 -2.24 10.84
C SER A 139 -11.56 -1.70 10.17
N ILE A 140 -12.37 -2.57 9.58
CA ILE A 140 -13.64 -2.19 8.93
C ILE A 140 -14.61 -1.54 9.93
N ASN A 141 -14.69 -2.09 11.14
CA ASN A 141 -15.55 -1.52 12.20
C ASN A 141 -15.08 -0.12 12.62
N ALA A 142 -13.77 0.09 12.80
CA ALA A 142 -13.20 1.40 13.13
C ALA A 142 -13.42 2.42 12.00
N LEU A 143 -13.31 2.00 10.72
CA LEU A 143 -13.61 2.86 9.57
C LEU A 143 -15.08 3.25 9.48
N ARG A 144 -15.99 2.31 9.77
CA ARG A 144 -17.41 2.61 9.86
C ARG A 144 -17.74 3.58 10.99
N GLN A 145 -17.07 3.43 12.15
CA GLN A 145 -17.18 4.37 13.25
C GLN A 145 -16.67 5.75 12.86
N ALA A 146 -15.51 5.86 12.22
CA ALA A 146 -14.98 7.12 11.70
C ALA A 146 -16.00 7.82 10.79
N LEU A 147 -16.64 7.08 9.89
CA LEU A 147 -17.64 7.60 8.95
C LEU A 147 -19.02 7.89 9.58
N GLN A 148 -19.33 7.32 10.75
CA GLN A 148 -20.51 7.72 11.53
C GLN A 148 -20.28 9.07 12.21
N LEU A 149 -19.05 9.32 12.71
CA LEU A 149 -18.65 10.58 13.32
C LEU A 149 -18.49 11.67 12.25
N GLU A 150 -17.77 11.36 11.19
CA GLU A 150 -17.47 12.26 10.07
C GLU A 150 -17.83 11.62 8.71
N PRO A 151 -19.08 11.76 8.24
CA PRO A 151 -19.52 11.13 6.99
C PRO A 151 -18.74 11.56 5.74
N ASP A 152 -18.11 12.73 5.76
CA ASP A 152 -17.35 13.31 4.67
C ASP A 152 -15.82 13.08 4.79
N LEU A 153 -15.37 12.28 5.77
CA LEU A 153 -13.96 11.92 5.92
C LEU A 153 -13.50 11.02 4.75
N ARG A 154 -13.05 11.67 3.69
CA ARG A 154 -12.69 11.05 2.41
C ARG A 154 -11.67 9.92 2.58
N LEU A 155 -10.68 10.11 3.45
CA LEU A 155 -9.63 9.11 3.69
C LEU A 155 -10.19 7.83 4.32
N ALA A 156 -11.08 7.97 5.32
CA ALA A 156 -11.71 6.81 5.95
C ALA A 156 -12.60 6.04 4.97
N ARG A 157 -13.31 6.73 4.08
CA ARG A 157 -14.14 6.08 3.06
C ARG A 157 -13.29 5.34 2.02
N SER A 158 -12.20 5.94 1.53
CA SER A 158 -11.24 5.22 0.65
C SER A 158 -10.65 4.00 1.34
N ALA A 159 -10.25 4.14 2.60
CA ALA A 159 -9.72 3.03 3.38
C ALA A 159 -10.76 1.91 3.59
N LEU A 160 -12.05 2.24 3.78
CA LEU A 160 -13.13 1.26 3.88
C LEU A 160 -13.31 0.50 2.57
N VAL A 161 -13.42 1.22 1.43
CA VAL A 161 -13.51 0.61 0.09
C VAL A 161 -12.32 -0.32 -0.16
N TYR A 162 -11.12 0.06 0.25
CA TYR A 162 -9.92 -0.77 0.16
C TYR A 162 -10.00 -2.00 1.07
N ALA A 163 -10.36 -1.82 2.35
CA ALA A 163 -10.40 -2.89 3.35
C ALA A 163 -11.43 -3.97 3.03
N LEU A 164 -12.55 -3.62 2.38
CA LEU A 164 -13.59 -4.56 1.97
C LEU A 164 -13.13 -5.61 0.95
N ASN A 165 -11.95 -5.48 0.34
CA ASN A 165 -11.41 -6.49 -0.57
C ASN A 165 -10.79 -7.71 0.16
N TYR A 166 -10.58 -7.65 1.48
CA TYR A 166 -9.90 -8.71 2.23
C TYR A 166 -10.83 -9.79 2.81
N PRO A 167 -12.03 -9.48 3.33
CA PRO A 167 -12.95 -10.51 3.83
C PRO A 167 -13.49 -11.40 2.72
N SER A 168 -13.66 -12.69 3.03
CA SER A 168 -14.20 -13.68 2.08
C SER A 168 -15.72 -13.71 2.02
N ASP A 169 -16.41 -13.09 2.96
CA ASP A 169 -17.86 -13.08 3.14
C ASP A 169 -18.53 -11.77 2.66
N VAL A 170 -17.75 -10.82 2.16
CA VAL A 170 -18.29 -9.60 1.55
C VAL A 170 -18.56 -9.83 0.06
N GLU A 171 -19.83 -9.67 -0.34
CA GLU A 171 -20.22 -9.84 -1.73
C GLU A 171 -19.66 -8.72 -2.64
N PRO A 172 -19.28 -9.05 -3.90
CA PRO A 172 -18.71 -8.08 -4.84
C PRO A 172 -19.59 -6.87 -5.11
N GLU A 173 -20.91 -7.08 -5.12
CA GLU A 173 -21.91 -6.02 -5.30
C GLU A 173 -21.82 -4.98 -4.17
N SER A 174 -21.70 -5.41 -2.92
CA SER A 174 -21.57 -4.51 -1.76
C SER A 174 -20.29 -3.69 -1.79
N LYS A 175 -19.17 -4.27 -2.28
CA LYS A 175 -17.91 -3.54 -2.49
C LYS A 175 -18.09 -2.44 -3.55
N ARG A 176 -18.76 -2.78 -4.65
CA ARG A 176 -19.08 -1.82 -5.71
C ARG A 176 -19.99 -0.69 -5.21
N GLU A 177 -20.99 -1.00 -4.40
CA GLU A 177 -21.89 -0.01 -3.80
C GLU A 177 -21.12 0.98 -2.91
N GLU A 178 -20.20 0.51 -2.08
CA GLU A 178 -19.36 1.38 -1.24
C GLU A 178 -18.42 2.25 -2.09
N ALA A 179 -17.84 1.70 -3.17
CA ALA A 179 -17.02 2.48 -4.10
C ALA A 179 -17.86 3.56 -4.81
N LEU A 180 -19.08 3.24 -5.25
CA LEU A 180 -20.02 4.23 -5.82
C LEU A 180 -20.37 5.32 -4.81
N SER A 181 -20.62 4.96 -3.54
CA SER A 181 -20.87 5.92 -2.47
C SER A 181 -19.72 6.91 -2.29
N TRP A 182 -18.48 6.47 -2.49
CA TRP A 182 -17.31 7.37 -2.54
C TRP A 182 -17.41 8.33 -3.73
N GLY A 183 -17.67 7.81 -4.93
CA GLY A 183 -17.83 8.60 -6.15
C GLY A 183 -18.92 9.65 -6.03
N ASP A 184 -20.09 9.26 -5.57
CA ASP A 184 -21.24 10.15 -5.41
C ASP A 184 -20.97 11.31 -4.41
N ARG A 185 -20.27 11.04 -3.31
CA ARG A 185 -19.95 12.06 -2.30
C ARG A 185 -18.84 13.00 -2.69
N HIS A 186 -17.78 12.45 -3.25
CA HIS A 186 -16.52 13.18 -3.41
C HIS A 186 -16.20 13.57 -4.85
N ALA A 187 -16.96 13.00 -5.82
CA ALA A 187 -16.80 13.30 -7.24
C ALA A 187 -17.99 14.10 -7.82
N ALA A 188 -19.19 14.00 -7.23
CA ALA A 188 -20.42 14.60 -7.81
C ALA A 188 -20.37 16.13 -7.90
N THR A 189 -19.66 16.82 -7.00
CA THR A 189 -19.51 18.28 -7.03
C THR A 189 -18.55 18.77 -8.14
N ALA A 190 -17.80 17.86 -8.75
CA ALA A 190 -16.74 18.16 -9.72
C ALA A 190 -17.18 18.01 -11.19
N LEU A 191 -18.37 17.48 -11.47
CA LEU A 191 -18.91 17.23 -12.82
C LEU A 191 -19.37 18.50 -13.58
N ALA A 192 -18.64 19.60 -13.45
CA ALA A 192 -18.64 20.59 -14.52
C ALA A 192 -17.86 19.97 -15.67
N CYS A 193 -18.58 19.55 -16.74
CA CYS A 193 -17.96 19.02 -17.97
C CYS A 193 -16.84 19.96 -18.41
N ARG A 194 -15.58 19.62 -18.12
CA ARG A 194 -14.44 20.35 -18.70
C ARG A 194 -14.47 20.08 -20.21
N VAL A 195 -14.39 21.14 -20.99
CA VAL A 195 -14.20 21.03 -22.42
C VAL A 195 -12.72 20.74 -22.66
N HIS A 196 -12.44 19.74 -23.47
CA HIS A 196 -11.05 19.37 -23.82
C HIS A 196 -10.77 19.86 -25.24
N ASP A 197 -9.77 20.70 -25.38
CA ASP A 197 -9.31 21.27 -26.67
C ASP A 197 -8.22 20.43 -27.34
N ASN A 198 -7.99 19.19 -26.87
CA ASN A 198 -7.01 18.28 -27.42
C ASN A 198 -7.25 18.03 -28.92
N SER A 199 -6.18 18.07 -29.73
CA SER A 199 -6.29 17.83 -31.15
C SER A 199 -6.83 16.43 -31.46
N PRO A 200 -7.83 16.28 -32.36
CA PRO A 200 -8.36 14.98 -32.77
C PRO A 200 -7.50 14.24 -33.82
N GLU A 201 -6.35 14.77 -34.20
CA GLU A 201 -5.46 14.17 -35.21
C GLU A 201 -5.00 12.76 -34.76
N PRO A 202 -5.35 11.68 -35.49
CA PRO A 202 -5.17 10.31 -35.03
C PRO A 202 -3.73 9.82 -35.00
N ASN A 203 -2.84 10.46 -35.81
CA ASN A 203 -1.45 10.05 -35.97
C ASN A 203 -0.47 10.95 -35.22
N ARG A 204 -0.94 11.87 -34.41
CA ARG A 204 -0.06 12.70 -33.60
C ARG A 204 0.53 11.93 -32.42
N ARG A 205 1.60 12.44 -31.88
CA ARG A 205 2.14 11.96 -30.59
C ARG A 205 1.14 12.22 -29.48
N LEU A 206 0.80 11.17 -28.69
CA LEU A 206 -0.13 11.25 -27.58
C LEU A 206 0.61 11.62 -26.28
N ARG A 207 0.00 12.47 -25.47
CA ARG A 207 0.47 12.80 -24.13
C ARG A 207 -0.24 11.93 -23.11
N VAL A 208 0.54 11.08 -22.42
CA VAL A 208 0.04 10.13 -21.40
C VAL A 208 0.56 10.54 -20.04
N GLY A 209 -0.36 10.89 -19.14
CA GLY A 209 -0.06 11.23 -17.75
C GLY A 209 -0.28 10.06 -16.82
N TYR A 210 0.66 9.77 -15.93
CA TYR A 210 0.56 8.80 -14.87
C TYR A 210 0.51 9.50 -13.51
N VAL A 211 -0.49 9.21 -12.69
CA VAL A 211 -0.65 9.79 -11.35
C VAL A 211 -0.41 8.71 -10.30
N SER A 212 0.56 8.91 -9.40
CA SER A 212 0.84 7.94 -8.35
C SER A 212 1.54 8.54 -7.12
N PRO A 213 1.23 8.05 -5.90
CA PRO A 213 2.06 8.24 -4.71
C PRO A 213 3.24 7.27 -4.65
N ASP A 214 3.28 6.28 -5.56
CA ASP A 214 4.15 5.12 -5.49
C ASP A 214 5.32 5.17 -6.50
N PHE A 215 5.67 6.36 -6.98
CA PHE A 215 6.90 6.57 -7.76
C PHE A 215 8.14 6.57 -6.86
N ARG A 216 8.29 5.49 -6.11
CA ARG A 216 9.34 5.22 -5.12
C ARG A 216 9.58 3.71 -5.04
N ASP A 217 10.39 3.24 -4.09
CA ASP A 217 10.57 1.79 -3.86
C ASP A 217 9.26 1.17 -3.36
N HIS A 218 8.42 0.81 -4.31
CA HIS A 218 7.08 0.27 -4.12
C HIS A 218 6.71 -0.70 -5.25
N SER A 219 5.80 -1.64 -4.96
CA SER A 219 5.34 -2.65 -5.92
C SER A 219 4.88 -2.07 -7.26
N VAL A 220 4.15 -0.95 -7.27
CA VAL A 220 3.67 -0.29 -8.50
C VAL A 220 4.84 0.11 -9.40
N ALA A 221 5.93 0.62 -8.82
CA ALA A 221 7.10 1.05 -9.58
C ALA A 221 7.74 -0.09 -10.39
N PHE A 222 7.73 -1.33 -9.84
CA PHE A 222 8.32 -2.50 -10.50
C PHE A 222 7.57 -2.95 -11.75
N PHE A 223 6.31 -2.56 -11.88
CA PHE A 223 5.49 -2.82 -13.06
C PHE A 223 5.44 -1.63 -14.01
N LEU A 224 5.63 -0.41 -13.50
CA LEU A 224 5.58 0.81 -14.31
C LEU A 224 6.90 1.09 -15.02
N GLU A 225 8.04 0.85 -14.36
CA GLU A 225 9.38 1.12 -14.89
C GLU A 225 9.58 0.50 -16.28
N PRO A 226 9.35 -0.82 -16.49
CA PRO A 226 9.50 -1.43 -17.81
C PRO A 226 8.51 -0.88 -18.85
N LEU A 227 7.36 -0.40 -18.41
CA LEU A 227 6.39 0.23 -19.30
C LEU A 227 6.89 1.60 -19.78
N LEU A 228 7.43 2.43 -18.89
CA LEU A 228 8.00 3.72 -19.26
C LEU A 228 9.19 3.57 -20.19
N ASP A 229 10.06 2.58 -19.95
CA ASP A 229 11.23 2.30 -20.78
C ASP A 229 10.87 1.84 -22.21
N GLN A 230 9.70 1.21 -22.38
CA GLN A 230 9.23 0.70 -23.68
C GLN A 230 8.33 1.67 -24.44
N HIS A 231 7.97 2.80 -23.86
CA HIS A 231 7.22 3.82 -24.59
C HIS A 231 8.06 4.43 -25.71
N HIS A 232 7.59 4.27 -26.94
CA HIS A 232 8.24 4.86 -28.10
C HIS A 232 8.04 6.38 -28.09
N SER A 233 9.13 7.12 -27.92
CA SER A 233 9.14 8.59 -27.82
C SER A 233 8.53 9.31 -29.05
N ASP A 234 8.49 8.64 -30.20
CA ASP A 234 7.89 9.19 -31.44
C ASP A 234 6.35 9.18 -31.39
N THR A 235 5.73 8.29 -30.61
CA THR A 235 4.28 8.11 -30.55
C THR A 235 3.67 8.52 -29.23
N ILE A 236 4.44 8.44 -28.13
CA ILE A 236 3.98 8.73 -26.78
C ILE A 236 4.92 9.70 -26.07
N GLU A 237 4.36 10.70 -25.45
CA GLU A 237 5.03 11.63 -24.54
C GLU A 237 4.49 11.40 -23.12
N THR A 238 5.35 10.99 -22.21
CA THR A 238 4.95 10.60 -20.85
C THR A 238 5.11 11.73 -19.85
N TYR A 239 4.12 11.87 -18.97
CA TYR A 239 4.10 12.80 -17.84
C TYR A 239 3.89 11.99 -16.56
N CYS A 240 4.77 12.15 -15.58
CA CYS A 240 4.65 11.53 -14.25
C CYS A 240 4.25 12.59 -13.24
N TYR A 241 3.02 12.52 -12.75
CA TYR A 241 2.47 13.36 -11.68
C TYR A 241 2.72 12.65 -10.35
N ALA A 242 3.82 12.99 -9.71
CA ALA A 242 4.34 12.30 -8.52
C ALA A 242 3.78 12.88 -7.22
N ASN A 243 2.96 12.13 -6.51
CA ASN A 243 2.49 12.46 -5.17
C ASN A 243 3.40 11.83 -4.10
N VAL A 244 4.72 12.05 -4.21
CA VAL A 244 5.74 11.39 -3.38
C VAL A 244 6.29 12.36 -2.35
N GLU A 245 5.90 12.19 -1.09
CA GLU A 245 6.42 13.05 0.00
C GLU A 245 7.89 12.78 0.33
N ARG A 246 8.35 11.54 0.17
CA ARG A 246 9.72 11.09 0.47
C ARG A 246 10.33 10.41 -0.75
N PRO A 247 10.98 11.17 -1.62
CA PRO A 247 11.70 10.61 -2.77
C PRO A 247 12.87 9.72 -2.32
N ASP A 248 13.10 8.66 -3.09
CA ASP A 248 14.20 7.72 -2.87
C ASP A 248 15.01 7.46 -4.17
N ALA A 249 15.91 6.48 -4.15
CA ALA A 249 16.72 6.12 -5.31
C ALA A 249 15.85 5.65 -6.49
N ARG A 250 14.73 4.94 -6.23
CA ARG A 250 13.79 4.51 -7.27
C ARG A 250 13.05 5.69 -7.89
N THR A 251 12.66 6.68 -7.08
CA THR A 251 12.09 7.95 -7.56
C THR A 251 13.01 8.60 -8.59
N ALA A 252 14.32 8.66 -8.29
CA ALA A 252 15.30 9.25 -9.20
C ALA A 252 15.47 8.46 -10.52
N LEU A 253 15.30 7.15 -10.51
CA LEU A 253 15.30 6.31 -11.71
C LEU A 253 14.05 6.57 -12.56
N LEU A 254 12.85 6.54 -11.97
CA LEU A 254 11.60 6.82 -12.66
C LEU A 254 11.54 8.24 -13.24
N GLN A 255 12.13 9.21 -12.53
CA GLN A 255 12.23 10.59 -13.01
C GLN A 255 13.08 10.69 -14.29
N LYS A 256 14.06 9.81 -14.47
CA LYS A 256 14.88 9.76 -15.69
C LYS A 256 14.20 9.01 -16.84
N ALA A 257 13.39 8.00 -16.51
CA ALA A 257 12.67 7.20 -17.51
C ALA A 257 11.48 7.96 -18.12
N GLY A 258 10.80 8.82 -17.34
CA GLY A 258 9.71 9.67 -17.83
C GLY A 258 10.20 10.90 -18.59
N HIS A 259 9.43 11.36 -19.61
CA HIS A 259 9.79 12.57 -20.36
C HIS A 259 9.59 13.84 -19.51
N HIS A 260 8.49 13.90 -18.75
CA HIS A 260 8.15 15.05 -17.90
C HIS A 260 7.82 14.59 -16.48
N TRP A 261 8.37 15.29 -15.50
CA TRP A 261 8.12 15.03 -14.08
C TRP A 261 7.44 16.23 -13.44
N ARG A 262 6.33 15.98 -12.73
CA ARG A 262 5.55 16.97 -11.98
C ARG A 262 5.47 16.52 -10.52
N ASP A 263 6.07 17.25 -9.61
CA ASP A 263 5.84 17.05 -8.17
C ASP A 263 4.50 17.68 -7.79
N ILE A 264 3.55 16.83 -7.40
CA ILE A 264 2.19 17.23 -7.00
C ILE A 264 1.92 17.01 -5.51
N SER A 265 2.93 16.66 -4.71
CA SER A 265 2.78 16.27 -3.30
C SER A 265 2.19 17.36 -2.41
N ARG A 266 2.28 18.63 -2.84
CA ARG A 266 1.80 19.80 -2.09
C ARG A 266 0.66 20.56 -2.77
N GLN A 267 0.16 20.04 -3.88
CA GLN A 267 -0.89 20.65 -4.67
C GLN A 267 -2.25 20.05 -4.29
N SER A 268 -3.28 20.86 -4.30
CA SER A 268 -4.68 20.42 -4.20
C SER A 268 -5.09 19.62 -5.46
N ASP A 269 -6.16 18.84 -5.36
CA ASP A 269 -6.69 18.10 -6.52
C ASP A 269 -7.07 19.04 -7.68
N THR A 270 -7.54 20.25 -7.37
CA THR A 270 -7.89 21.28 -8.37
C THR A 270 -6.64 21.81 -9.09
N GLU A 271 -5.59 22.16 -8.34
CA GLU A 271 -4.33 22.64 -8.93
C GLU A 271 -3.68 21.58 -9.82
N VAL A 272 -3.70 20.31 -9.39
CA VAL A 272 -3.20 19.20 -10.22
C VAL A 272 -4.05 19.03 -11.48
N ALA A 273 -5.38 19.09 -11.35
CA ALA A 273 -6.26 18.99 -12.51
C ALA A 273 -6.03 20.14 -13.52
N ASP A 274 -5.82 21.36 -13.04
CA ASP A 274 -5.50 22.51 -13.89
C ASP A 274 -4.13 22.33 -14.59
N GLN A 275 -3.15 21.76 -13.90
CA GLN A 275 -1.85 21.44 -14.49
C GLN A 275 -1.96 20.35 -15.56
N VAL A 276 -2.78 19.32 -15.35
CA VAL A 276 -3.04 18.26 -16.36
C VAL A 276 -3.67 18.84 -17.62
N VAL A 277 -4.61 19.78 -17.47
CA VAL A 277 -5.21 20.50 -18.62
C VAL A 277 -4.16 21.37 -19.34
N ALA A 278 -3.33 22.11 -18.59
CA ALA A 278 -2.28 22.96 -19.17
C ALA A 278 -1.18 22.13 -19.88
N ASP A 279 -0.90 20.92 -19.42
CA ASP A 279 -0.01 19.97 -20.07
C ASP A 279 -0.68 19.28 -21.29
N GLU A 280 -1.97 19.56 -21.57
CA GLU A 280 -2.79 18.99 -22.67
C GLU A 280 -2.75 17.45 -22.70
N ILE A 281 -2.89 16.81 -21.55
CA ILE A 281 -2.86 15.36 -21.43
C ILE A 281 -4.05 14.73 -22.15
N ASP A 282 -3.78 13.75 -23.01
CA ASP A 282 -4.80 13.00 -23.75
C ASP A 282 -5.37 11.84 -22.97
N ILE A 283 -4.49 11.11 -22.30
CA ILE A 283 -4.83 9.93 -21.50
C ILE A 283 -4.22 10.11 -20.12
N LEU A 284 -5.06 10.17 -19.08
CA LEU A 284 -4.61 10.22 -17.69
C LEU A 284 -4.83 8.86 -17.03
N VAL A 285 -3.77 8.30 -16.44
CA VAL A 285 -3.77 6.96 -15.83
C VAL A 285 -3.62 7.06 -14.33
N ASP A 286 -4.61 6.55 -13.60
CA ASP A 286 -4.58 6.37 -12.16
C ASP A 286 -3.84 5.06 -11.81
N LEU A 287 -2.80 5.15 -10.99
CA LEU A 287 -2.01 4.00 -10.55
C LEU A 287 -2.21 3.64 -9.08
N ALA A 288 -3.17 4.28 -8.40
CA ALA A 288 -3.36 4.12 -6.97
C ALA A 288 -4.79 3.73 -6.57
N GLY A 289 -5.81 4.31 -7.20
CA GLY A 289 -7.20 4.11 -6.80
C GLY A 289 -7.44 4.49 -5.34
N HIS A 290 -8.04 3.60 -4.56
CA HIS A 290 -8.33 3.76 -3.14
C HIS A 290 -7.18 3.38 -2.19
N THR A 291 -5.96 3.16 -2.70
CA THR A 291 -4.79 2.97 -1.84
C THR A 291 -4.40 4.28 -1.16
N LEU A 292 -3.53 4.18 -0.14
CA LEU A 292 -3.07 5.34 0.61
C LEU A 292 -2.46 6.40 -0.34
N ASP A 293 -2.78 7.67 -0.08
CA ASP A 293 -2.34 8.84 -0.85
C ASP A 293 -2.77 8.85 -2.32
N GLY A 294 -3.73 8.01 -2.71
CA GLY A 294 -4.37 8.04 -4.04
C GLY A 294 -5.06 9.38 -4.31
N ARG A 295 -5.05 9.83 -5.58
CA ARG A 295 -5.53 11.15 -6.01
C ARG A 295 -6.80 11.05 -6.88
N LEU A 296 -7.75 10.17 -6.50
CA LEU A 296 -9.02 10.02 -7.23
C LEU A 296 -9.82 11.32 -7.38
N GLY A 297 -9.62 12.28 -6.46
CA GLY A 297 -10.21 13.61 -6.57
C GLY A 297 -9.77 14.37 -7.83
N VAL A 298 -8.53 14.19 -8.30
CA VAL A 298 -8.05 14.73 -9.58
C VAL A 298 -8.86 14.16 -10.75
N PHE A 299 -9.06 12.83 -10.77
CA PHE A 299 -9.82 12.14 -11.82
C PHE A 299 -11.29 12.52 -11.82
N ALA A 300 -11.87 12.77 -10.63
CA ALA A 300 -13.24 13.25 -10.50
C ALA A 300 -13.47 14.59 -11.22
N LEU A 301 -12.46 15.45 -11.31
CA LEU A 301 -12.48 16.73 -12.04
C LEU A 301 -12.40 16.57 -13.55
N LYS A 302 -12.21 15.35 -14.07
CA LYS A 302 -12.10 15.03 -15.51
C LYS A 302 -11.12 15.94 -16.26
N PRO A 303 -9.83 16.06 -15.87
CA PRO A 303 -8.90 16.97 -16.53
C PRO A 303 -8.38 16.48 -17.88
N ALA A 304 -8.58 15.22 -18.24
CA ALA A 304 -8.18 14.64 -19.52
C ALA A 304 -9.38 14.01 -20.25
N PRO A 305 -9.39 14.02 -21.60
CA PRO A 305 -10.48 13.43 -22.39
C PRO A 305 -10.67 11.94 -22.12
N VAL A 306 -9.58 11.18 -21.93
CA VAL A 306 -9.60 9.76 -21.59
C VAL A 306 -8.94 9.54 -20.24
N GLN A 307 -9.62 8.83 -19.34
CA GLN A 307 -9.09 8.47 -18.03
C GLN A 307 -9.16 6.97 -17.80
N VAL A 308 -8.09 6.42 -17.22
CA VAL A 308 -7.91 4.97 -17.06
C VAL A 308 -7.47 4.65 -15.64
N SER A 309 -8.07 3.64 -15.02
CA SER A 309 -7.53 3.01 -13.81
C SER A 309 -6.66 1.82 -14.19
N TYR A 310 -5.48 1.71 -13.60
CA TYR A 310 -4.53 0.65 -13.89
C TYR A 310 -3.66 0.30 -12.69
N LEU A 311 -3.40 -0.97 -12.50
CA LEU A 311 -2.35 -1.57 -11.69
C LEU A 311 -2.55 -1.49 -10.16
N GLY A 312 -2.55 -0.31 -9.53
CA GLY A 312 -2.36 -0.16 -8.08
C GLY A 312 -3.53 -0.61 -7.21
N TYR A 313 -4.76 -0.55 -7.73
CA TYR A 313 -5.97 -0.94 -7.00
C TYR A 313 -6.75 -2.03 -7.74
N PRO A 314 -7.14 -3.15 -7.06
CA PRO A 314 -7.63 -4.34 -7.75
C PRO A 314 -9.16 -4.43 -7.90
N ALA A 315 -9.88 -3.32 -7.80
CA ALA A 315 -11.33 -3.26 -7.94
C ALA A 315 -11.77 -1.96 -8.65
N THR A 316 -13.07 -1.74 -8.80
CA THR A 316 -13.60 -0.48 -9.34
C THR A 316 -13.27 0.70 -8.44
N THR A 317 -12.97 1.85 -9.05
CA THR A 317 -12.77 3.11 -8.31
C THR A 317 -14.07 3.75 -7.85
N GLY A 318 -15.20 3.38 -8.46
CA GLY A 318 -16.48 4.04 -8.23
C GLY A 318 -16.60 5.46 -8.80
N VAL A 319 -15.58 5.94 -9.50
CA VAL A 319 -15.51 7.28 -10.08
C VAL A 319 -15.99 7.26 -11.53
N ALA A 320 -17.20 7.76 -11.78
CA ALA A 320 -17.83 7.75 -13.11
C ALA A 320 -17.04 8.52 -14.18
N ALA A 321 -16.15 9.43 -13.79
CA ALA A 321 -15.28 10.17 -14.70
C ALA A 321 -14.10 9.35 -15.24
N ILE A 322 -13.79 8.17 -14.65
CA ILE A 322 -12.79 7.24 -15.17
C ILE A 322 -13.46 6.32 -16.19
N ASP A 323 -13.02 6.40 -17.46
CA ASP A 323 -13.70 5.74 -18.57
C ASP A 323 -13.38 4.24 -18.64
N TYR A 324 -12.11 3.89 -18.40
CA TYR A 324 -11.59 2.55 -18.64
C TYR A 324 -10.79 2.01 -17.46
N ARG A 325 -10.69 0.68 -17.41
CA ARG A 325 -9.74 -0.04 -16.58
C ARG A 325 -8.97 -1.04 -17.42
N PHE A 326 -7.64 -1.02 -17.34
CA PHE A 326 -6.79 -2.04 -17.96
C PHE A 326 -6.76 -3.32 -17.11
N THR A 327 -6.98 -4.44 -17.78
CA THR A 327 -6.99 -5.80 -17.22
C THR A 327 -6.69 -6.83 -18.31
N ASP A 328 -6.96 -8.11 -18.07
CA ASP A 328 -6.95 -9.19 -19.06
C ASP A 328 -8.11 -10.19 -18.86
N ASN A 329 -8.27 -11.15 -19.79
CA ASN A 329 -9.35 -12.12 -19.72
C ASN A 329 -9.19 -13.15 -18.59
N ALA A 330 -8.00 -13.35 -18.05
CA ALA A 330 -7.78 -14.30 -16.97
C ALA A 330 -8.15 -13.68 -15.61
N ALA A 331 -7.76 -12.42 -15.40
CA ALA A 331 -8.13 -11.65 -14.20
C ALA A 331 -9.60 -11.22 -14.22
N ASP A 332 -10.09 -10.77 -15.39
CA ASP A 332 -11.47 -10.30 -15.57
C ASP A 332 -12.14 -10.99 -16.77
N PRO A 333 -12.62 -12.23 -16.64
CA PRO A 333 -13.31 -12.92 -17.71
C PRO A 333 -14.55 -12.16 -18.19
N ALA A 334 -14.71 -12.06 -19.52
CA ALA A 334 -15.84 -11.36 -20.13
C ALA A 334 -17.19 -11.92 -19.64
N GLY A 335 -18.11 -11.03 -19.26
CA GLY A 335 -19.43 -11.38 -18.73
C GLY A 335 -19.43 -11.87 -17.27
N MET A 336 -18.28 -12.06 -16.64
CA MET A 336 -18.19 -12.48 -15.23
C MET A 336 -18.02 -11.28 -14.28
N THR A 337 -17.05 -10.41 -14.55
CA THR A 337 -16.64 -9.34 -13.63
C THR A 337 -17.10 -7.95 -14.06
N ASP A 338 -17.53 -7.77 -15.31
CA ASP A 338 -17.93 -6.45 -15.86
C ASP A 338 -18.94 -5.70 -14.98
N ARG A 339 -19.88 -6.44 -14.39
CA ARG A 339 -20.93 -5.85 -13.53
C ARG A 339 -20.41 -5.27 -12.21
N TYR A 340 -19.19 -5.61 -11.81
CA TYR A 340 -18.57 -5.13 -10.58
C TYR A 340 -17.76 -3.82 -10.77
N HIS A 341 -17.63 -3.36 -12.01
CA HIS A 341 -16.89 -2.15 -12.36
C HIS A 341 -17.83 -1.05 -12.87
N VAL A 342 -17.48 0.21 -12.61
CA VAL A 342 -18.09 1.38 -13.27
C VAL A 342 -17.32 1.70 -14.55
N GLU A 343 -16.04 1.43 -14.57
CA GLU A 343 -15.13 1.59 -15.70
C GLU A 343 -15.39 0.50 -16.75
N LYS A 344 -15.24 0.82 -18.01
CA LYS A 344 -15.25 -0.18 -19.08
C LYS A 344 -13.92 -0.97 -19.06
N LEU A 345 -14.01 -2.29 -18.93
CA LEU A 345 -12.83 -3.16 -18.90
C LEU A 345 -12.19 -3.28 -20.27
N VAL A 346 -10.91 -2.92 -20.38
CA VAL A 346 -10.05 -3.12 -21.56
C VAL A 346 -9.13 -4.29 -21.26
N ARG A 347 -9.41 -5.43 -21.91
CA ARG A 347 -8.70 -6.70 -21.68
C ARG A 347 -7.52 -6.81 -22.64
N LEU A 348 -6.32 -6.70 -22.10
CA LEU A 348 -5.08 -6.84 -22.87
C LEU A 348 -4.85 -8.32 -23.24
N SER A 349 -4.28 -8.57 -24.41
CA SER A 349 -4.17 -9.93 -24.97
C SER A 349 -3.09 -10.80 -24.32
N HIS A 350 -2.04 -10.19 -23.74
CA HIS A 350 -0.85 -10.88 -23.21
C HIS A 350 -0.65 -10.66 -21.70
N GLY A 351 -1.75 -10.52 -20.94
CA GLY A 351 -1.71 -10.15 -19.54
C GLY A 351 -1.68 -8.64 -19.34
N PHE A 352 -2.07 -8.20 -18.13
CA PHE A 352 -2.12 -6.77 -17.83
C PHE A 352 -0.94 -6.30 -16.99
N LEU A 353 -0.08 -7.20 -16.53
CA LEU A 353 1.08 -6.90 -15.69
C LEU A 353 2.39 -7.04 -16.46
N CYS A 354 3.30 -6.09 -16.25
CA CYS A 354 4.63 -6.08 -16.83
C CYS A 354 5.65 -5.99 -15.68
N TYR A 355 6.18 -7.13 -15.22
CA TYR A 355 7.09 -7.20 -14.08
C TYR A 355 8.53 -7.26 -14.53
N THR A 356 9.39 -6.42 -13.94
CA THR A 356 10.85 -6.51 -14.09
C THR A 356 11.48 -6.78 -12.71
N PRO A 357 12.22 -7.87 -12.56
CA PRO A 357 12.99 -8.15 -11.35
C PRO A 357 14.17 -7.16 -11.23
N PRO A 358 14.76 -6.99 -10.02
CA PRO A 358 15.96 -6.19 -9.88
C PRO A 358 17.15 -6.85 -10.60
N GLU A 359 18.04 -6.03 -11.14
CA GLU A 359 19.27 -6.51 -11.83
C GLU A 359 20.18 -7.35 -10.92
N ASP A 360 20.19 -7.03 -9.63
CA ASP A 360 20.96 -7.71 -8.58
C ASP A 360 20.18 -8.85 -7.91
N ALA A 361 19.14 -9.39 -8.56
CA ALA A 361 18.39 -10.53 -8.03
C ALA A 361 19.36 -11.72 -7.74
N PRO A 362 19.22 -12.37 -6.57
CA PRO A 362 20.08 -13.49 -6.24
C PRO A 362 19.79 -14.68 -7.15
N PRO A 363 20.77 -15.61 -7.32
CA PRO A 363 20.53 -16.80 -8.11
C PRO A 363 19.46 -17.69 -7.47
N VAL A 364 18.70 -18.39 -8.31
CA VAL A 364 17.76 -19.43 -7.88
C VAL A 364 18.56 -20.59 -7.28
N ALA A 365 18.23 -21.00 -6.06
CA ALA A 365 18.83 -22.15 -5.39
C ALA A 365 18.07 -23.45 -5.72
N ALA A 366 18.70 -24.58 -5.43
CA ALA A 366 17.99 -25.86 -5.43
C ALA A 366 16.86 -25.85 -4.37
N SER A 367 15.80 -26.64 -4.62
CA SER A 367 14.67 -26.77 -3.69
C SER A 367 15.16 -27.15 -2.29
N PRO A 368 14.81 -26.38 -1.24
CA PRO A 368 15.34 -26.58 0.11
C PRO A 368 14.98 -27.92 0.74
N VAL A 369 13.95 -28.62 0.26
CA VAL A 369 13.59 -29.95 0.74
C VAL A 369 14.74 -30.96 0.59
N SER A 370 15.59 -30.80 -0.44
CA SER A 370 16.73 -31.68 -0.70
C SER A 370 17.73 -31.69 0.46
N ASP A 371 17.94 -30.54 1.11
CA ASP A 371 18.86 -30.37 2.22
C ASP A 371 18.18 -30.50 3.58
N LYS A 372 16.96 -29.95 3.71
CA LYS A 372 16.22 -29.91 4.99
C LYS A 372 15.51 -31.25 5.30
N GLY A 373 15.19 -32.06 4.30
CA GLY A 373 14.43 -33.31 4.45
C GLY A 373 12.96 -33.12 4.78
N PHE A 374 12.43 -31.90 4.69
CA PHE A 374 11.01 -31.56 4.84
C PHE A 374 10.62 -30.43 3.88
N VAL A 375 9.37 -30.45 3.44
CA VAL A 375 8.82 -29.41 2.56
C VAL A 375 8.53 -28.13 3.34
N THR A 376 8.98 -26.99 2.81
CA THR A 376 8.67 -25.65 3.30
C THR A 376 7.66 -24.99 2.38
N PHE A 377 6.42 -24.83 2.85
CA PHE A 377 5.47 -23.91 2.24
C PHE A 377 5.80 -22.48 2.62
N GLY A 378 5.45 -21.49 1.77
CA GLY A 378 5.74 -20.10 2.06
C GLY A 378 4.67 -19.12 1.58
N SER A 379 4.52 -18.00 2.28
CA SER A 379 3.75 -16.84 1.81
C SER A 379 4.32 -15.55 2.37
N PHE A 380 4.64 -14.59 1.49
CA PHE A 380 5.20 -13.29 1.87
C PHE A 380 4.20 -12.16 1.63
N ASN A 381 2.92 -12.51 1.63
CA ASN A 381 1.81 -11.58 1.50
C ASN A 381 1.56 -10.79 2.80
N HIS A 382 0.90 -9.63 2.66
CA HIS A 382 0.41 -8.86 3.80
C HIS A 382 -0.52 -9.68 4.69
N LEU A 383 -0.44 -9.50 6.01
CA LEU A 383 -1.26 -10.27 6.96
C LEU A 383 -2.76 -10.09 6.76
N CYS A 384 -3.21 -8.91 6.32
CA CYS A 384 -4.61 -8.66 5.99
C CYS A 384 -5.16 -9.54 4.86
N LYS A 385 -4.28 -10.07 3.98
CA LYS A 385 -4.67 -11.03 2.93
C LYS A 385 -4.88 -12.45 3.46
N ILE A 386 -4.38 -12.77 4.66
CA ILE A 386 -4.55 -14.09 5.28
C ILE A 386 -5.94 -14.15 5.94
N SER A 387 -6.96 -14.35 5.11
CA SER A 387 -8.35 -14.51 5.56
C SER A 387 -8.51 -15.72 6.50
N THR A 388 -9.65 -15.84 7.15
CA THR A 388 -9.96 -17.03 7.97
C THR A 388 -9.98 -18.30 7.13
N ASN A 389 -10.52 -18.23 5.91
CA ASN A 389 -10.56 -19.36 4.99
C ASN A 389 -9.16 -19.73 4.48
N THR A 390 -8.34 -18.73 4.11
CA THR A 390 -6.93 -18.95 3.72
C THR A 390 -6.19 -19.72 4.81
N LEU A 391 -6.31 -19.29 6.06
CA LEU A 391 -5.63 -19.92 7.19
C LEU A 391 -6.14 -21.34 7.44
N ALA A 392 -7.45 -21.58 7.35
CA ALA A 392 -8.04 -22.92 7.51
C ALA A 392 -7.52 -23.89 6.45
N VAL A 393 -7.43 -23.44 5.19
CA VAL A 393 -6.89 -24.25 4.07
C VAL A 393 -5.40 -24.54 4.28
N TRP A 394 -4.60 -23.56 4.68
CA TRP A 394 -3.18 -23.78 4.98
C TRP A 394 -2.97 -24.74 6.15
N ALA A 395 -3.80 -24.65 7.20
CA ALA A 395 -3.79 -25.61 8.29
C ALA A 395 -4.12 -27.03 7.83
N ALA A 396 -5.10 -27.20 6.93
CA ALA A 396 -5.44 -28.49 6.33
C ALA A 396 -4.30 -29.07 5.50
N ILE A 397 -3.56 -28.24 4.74
CA ILE A 397 -2.37 -28.67 3.99
C ILE A 397 -1.30 -29.19 4.96
N LEU A 398 -0.98 -28.42 6.03
CA LEU A 398 0.01 -28.80 7.01
C LEU A 398 -0.36 -30.11 7.72
N LYS A 399 -1.64 -30.36 8.02
CA LYS A 399 -2.11 -31.63 8.61
C LYS A 399 -1.91 -32.80 7.64
N ARG A 400 -2.15 -32.60 6.33
CA ARG A 400 -2.01 -33.64 5.30
C ARG A 400 -0.55 -33.91 4.89
N VAL A 401 0.35 -32.96 5.17
CA VAL A 401 1.82 -33.09 4.98
C VAL A 401 2.51 -32.95 6.33
N PRO A 402 2.51 -34.02 7.18
CA PRO A 402 2.94 -33.92 8.58
C PRO A 402 4.38 -33.43 8.77
N ASN A 403 5.28 -33.80 7.85
CA ASN A 403 6.69 -33.36 7.87
C ASN A 403 6.89 -32.12 6.97
N SER A 404 6.13 -31.05 7.23
CA SER A 404 6.27 -29.78 6.51
C SER A 404 6.21 -28.61 7.47
N ARG A 405 6.72 -27.46 7.00
CA ARG A 405 6.64 -26.17 7.71
C ARG A 405 6.00 -25.12 6.84
N LEU A 406 5.51 -24.05 7.47
CA LEU A 406 5.02 -22.86 6.79
C LEU A 406 5.86 -21.66 7.21
N LEU A 407 6.50 -21.04 6.22
CA LEU A 407 7.30 -19.83 6.37
C LEU A 407 6.45 -18.61 5.97
N LEU A 408 6.22 -17.71 6.91
CA LEU A 408 5.50 -16.46 6.69
C LEU A 408 6.44 -15.28 6.92
N LYS A 409 6.41 -14.29 6.03
CA LYS A 409 7.26 -13.10 6.11
C LYS A 409 6.44 -11.84 5.89
N TYR A 410 6.44 -10.97 6.89
CA TYR A 410 5.84 -9.65 6.79
C TYR A 410 6.36 -8.73 7.89
N LYS A 411 6.48 -7.41 7.60
CA LYS A 411 7.05 -6.42 8.53
C LYS A 411 6.33 -6.37 9.89
N ALA A 412 5.01 -6.54 9.92
CA ALA A 412 4.22 -6.51 11.15
C ALA A 412 4.50 -7.69 12.10
N LEU A 413 5.23 -8.71 11.66
CA LEU A 413 5.65 -9.83 12.50
C LEU A 413 6.77 -9.47 13.49
N ASN A 414 7.34 -8.26 13.44
CA ASN A 414 8.20 -7.70 14.48
C ASN A 414 7.40 -7.33 15.74
N ASP A 415 6.10 -7.00 15.60
CA ASP A 415 5.22 -6.78 16.75
C ASP A 415 4.86 -8.10 17.42
N THR A 416 5.29 -8.28 18.67
CA THR A 416 5.14 -9.52 19.41
C THR A 416 3.67 -9.95 19.58
N THR A 417 2.78 -8.99 19.77
CA THR A 417 1.34 -9.25 19.93
C THR A 417 0.72 -9.75 18.63
N THR A 418 1.08 -9.12 17.51
CA THR A 418 0.66 -9.55 16.17
C THR A 418 1.16 -10.96 15.85
N ARG A 419 2.43 -11.23 16.14
CA ARG A 419 3.06 -12.56 15.99
C ARG A 419 2.31 -13.62 16.79
N ASN A 420 2.08 -13.39 18.08
CA ASN A 420 1.38 -14.32 18.97
C ASN A 420 -0.07 -14.55 18.52
N ARG A 421 -0.77 -13.52 18.07
CA ARG A 421 -2.14 -13.64 17.54
C ARG A 421 -2.18 -14.54 16.28
N LEU A 422 -1.23 -14.39 15.37
CA LEU A 422 -1.16 -15.24 14.18
C LEU A 422 -0.90 -16.71 14.56
N LEU A 423 0.04 -16.97 15.46
CA LEU A 423 0.32 -18.32 15.96
C LEU A 423 -0.90 -18.94 16.66
N GLU A 424 -1.64 -18.14 17.44
CA GLU A 424 -2.87 -18.59 18.10
C GLU A 424 -3.98 -18.96 17.10
N ARG A 425 -4.09 -18.21 15.98
CA ARG A 425 -5.02 -18.59 14.89
C ARG A 425 -4.68 -19.96 14.32
N PHE A 426 -3.40 -20.32 14.11
CA PHE A 426 -2.99 -21.66 13.67
C PHE A 426 -3.24 -22.72 14.75
N ARG A 427 -3.00 -22.42 16.03
CA ARG A 427 -3.27 -23.32 17.15
C ARG A 427 -4.74 -23.70 17.25
N LYS A 428 -5.66 -22.77 16.99
CA LYS A 428 -7.12 -23.05 16.92
C LYS A 428 -7.50 -24.03 15.82
N HIS A 429 -6.62 -24.25 14.82
CA HIS A 429 -6.76 -25.25 13.79
C HIS A 429 -5.88 -26.50 14.05
N ASP A 430 -5.44 -26.75 15.29
CA ASP A 430 -4.62 -27.89 15.72
C ASP A 430 -3.27 -27.99 14.96
N VAL A 431 -2.69 -26.86 14.56
CA VAL A 431 -1.34 -26.80 13.99
C VAL A 431 -0.37 -26.42 15.08
N ALA A 432 0.67 -27.25 15.29
CA ALA A 432 1.73 -26.97 16.25
C ALA A 432 2.54 -25.74 15.80
N THR A 433 2.77 -24.82 16.72
CA THR A 433 3.38 -23.51 16.41
C THR A 433 4.85 -23.58 16.00
N ASP A 434 5.57 -24.64 16.36
CA ASP A 434 6.94 -24.94 15.94
C ASP A 434 7.03 -25.29 14.43
N ARG A 435 5.90 -25.53 13.78
CA ARG A 435 5.77 -25.72 12.34
C ARG A 435 5.53 -24.42 11.56
N ILE A 436 5.31 -23.30 12.26
CA ILE A 436 5.08 -21.97 11.68
C ILE A 436 6.32 -21.13 11.93
N GLU A 437 7.09 -20.89 10.90
CA GLU A 437 8.25 -20.02 10.92
C GLU A 437 7.83 -18.60 10.52
N LEU A 438 8.15 -17.62 11.37
CA LEU A 438 7.78 -16.22 11.17
C LEU A 438 9.06 -15.40 10.99
N LEU A 439 9.23 -14.83 9.81
CA LEU A 439 10.34 -13.96 9.47
C LEU A 439 9.93 -12.49 9.50
N ASP A 440 10.88 -11.70 9.95
CA ASP A 440 10.79 -10.27 10.01
C ASP A 440 11.05 -9.61 8.65
N PHE A 441 10.99 -8.29 8.63
CA PHE A 441 11.35 -7.49 7.47
C PHE A 441 12.82 -7.68 7.10
N VAL A 442 13.08 -7.87 5.80
CA VAL A 442 14.43 -7.89 5.24
C VAL A 442 14.64 -6.58 4.48
N PRO A 443 15.58 -5.72 4.90
CA PRO A 443 15.71 -4.35 4.39
C PRO A 443 16.09 -4.25 2.91
N SER A 444 16.92 -5.18 2.41
CA SER A 444 17.35 -5.16 1.01
C SER A 444 16.40 -5.97 0.13
N ARG A 445 16.14 -5.49 -1.09
CA ARG A 445 15.33 -6.21 -2.08
C ARG A 445 15.98 -7.54 -2.50
N THR A 446 17.29 -7.56 -2.67
CA THR A 446 18.07 -8.77 -2.95
C THR A 446 17.93 -9.80 -1.83
N GLY A 447 18.05 -9.37 -0.57
CA GLY A 447 17.83 -10.24 0.60
C GLY A 447 16.38 -10.72 0.69
N HIS A 448 15.40 -9.85 0.35
CA HIS A 448 14.00 -10.23 0.27
C HIS A 448 13.77 -11.36 -0.75
N LEU A 449 14.27 -11.21 -1.97
CA LEU A 449 14.19 -12.25 -3.00
C LEU A 449 14.95 -13.51 -2.56
N GLY A 450 16.14 -13.39 -1.96
CA GLY A 450 16.90 -14.52 -1.44
C GLY A 450 16.16 -15.35 -0.40
N THR A 451 15.14 -14.78 0.28
CA THR A 451 14.32 -15.52 1.24
C THR A 451 13.45 -16.59 0.55
N TYR A 452 13.08 -16.40 -0.74
CA TYR A 452 12.33 -17.41 -1.50
C TYR A 452 13.14 -18.71 -1.70
N ASN A 453 14.46 -18.67 -1.65
CA ASN A 453 15.33 -19.87 -1.66
C ASN A 453 15.11 -20.79 -0.44
N GLN A 454 14.33 -20.37 0.55
CA GLN A 454 13.96 -21.20 1.71
C GLN A 454 12.58 -21.88 1.53
N VAL A 455 11.88 -21.61 0.43
CA VAL A 455 10.52 -22.05 0.15
C VAL A 455 10.52 -23.05 -1.00
N ASP A 456 9.81 -24.17 -0.85
CA ASP A 456 9.62 -25.16 -1.91
C ASP A 456 8.35 -24.88 -2.74
N ILE A 457 7.28 -24.43 -2.07
CA ILE A 457 5.97 -24.16 -2.68
C ILE A 457 5.39 -22.91 -2.04
N ALA A 458 5.08 -21.90 -2.84
CA ALA A 458 4.39 -20.73 -2.37
C ALA A 458 2.87 -20.94 -2.32
N LEU A 459 2.25 -20.50 -1.25
CA LEU A 459 0.81 -20.54 -1.03
C LEU A 459 0.23 -19.13 -1.16
N ASP A 460 -0.54 -18.90 -2.24
CA ASP A 460 -1.21 -17.62 -2.45
C ASP A 460 -2.38 -17.44 -1.50
N THR A 461 -2.69 -16.19 -1.21
CA THR A 461 -3.82 -15.79 -0.36
C THR A 461 -5.11 -15.63 -1.15
N PHE A 462 -6.25 -15.76 -0.49
CA PHE A 462 -7.58 -15.52 -1.07
C PHE A 462 -8.55 -14.97 0.01
N PRO A 463 -9.56 -14.17 -0.39
CA PRO A 463 -10.00 -13.81 -1.73
C PRO A 463 -9.10 -12.82 -2.48
N TYR A 464 -8.09 -12.22 -1.85
CA TYR A 464 -7.16 -11.26 -2.43
C TYR A 464 -5.80 -11.93 -2.66
N ASN A 465 -5.46 -12.18 -3.94
CA ASN A 465 -4.21 -12.81 -4.33
C ASN A 465 -2.96 -11.91 -4.13
N GLY A 466 -1.81 -12.54 -4.14
CA GLY A 466 -0.53 -11.89 -4.35
C GLY A 466 -0.41 -11.37 -5.80
N THR A 467 0.28 -10.25 -5.97
CA THR A 467 0.68 -9.73 -7.29
C THR A 467 2.20 -9.76 -7.38
N THR A 468 2.88 -8.81 -6.77
CA THR A 468 4.36 -8.74 -6.72
C THR A 468 4.94 -9.98 -6.09
N THR A 469 4.39 -10.46 -4.98
CA THR A 469 4.86 -11.66 -4.28
C THR A 469 4.73 -12.93 -5.12
N THR A 470 3.72 -13.02 -6.00
CA THR A 470 3.59 -14.11 -6.97
C THR A 470 4.65 -14.01 -8.06
N CYS A 471 4.88 -12.81 -8.62
CA CYS A 471 5.96 -12.59 -9.59
C CYS A 471 7.34 -12.92 -8.99
N GLU A 472 7.60 -12.49 -7.77
CA GLU A 472 8.86 -12.75 -7.06
C GLU A 472 9.08 -14.24 -6.78
N ALA A 473 8.06 -14.95 -6.32
CA ALA A 473 8.11 -16.39 -6.12
C ALA A 473 8.45 -17.12 -7.43
N LEU A 474 7.74 -16.82 -8.52
CA LEU A 474 7.97 -17.40 -9.84
C LEU A 474 9.36 -17.07 -10.37
N TRP A 475 9.83 -15.83 -10.21
CA TRP A 475 11.17 -15.40 -10.60
C TRP A 475 12.26 -16.18 -9.86
N MET A 476 12.02 -16.48 -8.58
CA MET A 476 12.93 -17.25 -7.74
C MET A 476 12.75 -18.78 -7.89
N GLY A 477 12.02 -19.23 -8.92
CA GLY A 477 11.84 -20.65 -9.23
C GLY A 477 10.86 -21.37 -8.28
N VAL A 478 10.08 -20.65 -7.49
CA VAL A 478 9.14 -21.23 -6.52
C VAL A 478 7.74 -21.30 -7.14
N PRO A 479 7.16 -22.50 -7.35
CA PRO A 479 5.80 -22.65 -7.87
C PRO A 479 4.78 -22.09 -6.87
N VAL A 480 3.75 -21.43 -7.38
CA VAL A 480 2.70 -20.79 -6.59
C VAL A 480 1.38 -21.52 -6.77
N VAL A 481 0.76 -21.98 -5.70
CA VAL A 481 -0.62 -22.49 -5.73
C VAL A 481 -1.57 -21.32 -5.49
N THR A 482 -2.50 -21.06 -6.41
CA THR A 482 -3.50 -19.99 -6.30
C THR A 482 -4.93 -20.52 -6.38
N LEU A 483 -5.89 -19.81 -5.78
CA LEU A 483 -7.32 -20.08 -5.88
C LEU A 483 -8.00 -19.04 -6.76
N ALA A 484 -8.65 -19.48 -7.82
CA ALA A 484 -9.41 -18.61 -8.72
C ALA A 484 -10.68 -18.07 -8.04
N GLY A 485 -10.68 -16.77 -7.75
CA GLY A 485 -11.81 -16.06 -7.17
C GLY A 485 -12.88 -15.63 -8.18
N ARG A 486 -13.86 -14.85 -7.67
CA ARG A 486 -14.98 -14.32 -8.46
C ARG A 486 -14.74 -12.90 -8.98
N GLU A 487 -13.72 -12.21 -8.48
CA GLU A 487 -13.38 -10.81 -8.72
C GLU A 487 -11.93 -10.68 -9.16
N HIS A 488 -11.57 -9.54 -9.74
CA HIS A 488 -10.21 -9.21 -10.16
C HIS A 488 -9.16 -9.52 -9.07
N ALA A 489 -9.36 -9.03 -7.85
CA ALA A 489 -8.42 -9.19 -6.74
C ALA A 489 -8.06 -10.66 -6.44
N GLY A 490 -9.02 -11.58 -6.62
CA GLY A 490 -8.84 -13.02 -6.41
C GLY A 490 -8.46 -13.79 -7.68
N ARG A 491 -8.11 -13.11 -8.78
CA ARG A 491 -7.79 -13.75 -10.06
C ARG A 491 -6.46 -13.28 -10.67
N VAL A 492 -5.77 -12.37 -9.99
CA VAL A 492 -4.43 -11.92 -10.42
C VAL A 492 -3.45 -13.09 -10.47
N GLY A 493 -3.50 -13.99 -9.50
CA GLY A 493 -2.72 -15.24 -9.53
C GLY A 493 -3.04 -16.13 -10.74
N VAL A 494 -4.32 -16.20 -11.16
CA VAL A 494 -4.73 -16.93 -12.39
C VAL A 494 -4.06 -16.32 -13.61
N SER A 495 -4.12 -14.98 -13.77
CA SER A 495 -3.48 -14.28 -14.87
C SER A 495 -1.97 -14.58 -14.94
N LEU A 496 -1.26 -14.41 -13.82
CA LEU A 496 0.18 -14.62 -13.76
C LEU A 496 0.59 -16.06 -14.08
N LEU A 497 -0.10 -17.07 -13.51
CA LEU A 497 0.24 -18.47 -13.73
C LEU A 497 -0.06 -18.93 -15.16
N GLN A 498 -1.13 -18.43 -15.77
CA GLN A 498 -1.43 -18.72 -17.18
C GLN A 498 -0.37 -18.16 -18.14
N GLN A 499 0.15 -16.95 -17.87
CA GLN A 499 1.20 -16.34 -18.69
C GLN A 499 2.50 -17.17 -18.71
N VAL A 500 2.77 -17.95 -17.65
CA VAL A 500 3.97 -18.80 -17.55
C VAL A 500 3.67 -20.30 -17.72
N GLY A 501 2.45 -20.67 -18.15
CA GLY A 501 2.08 -22.06 -18.45
C GLY A 501 1.92 -22.98 -17.23
N LEU A 502 1.63 -22.39 -16.06
CA LEU A 502 1.45 -23.12 -14.79
C LEU A 502 -0.02 -23.32 -14.41
N ASP A 503 -0.90 -23.58 -15.41
CA ASP A 503 -2.34 -23.79 -15.20
C ASP A 503 -2.65 -24.90 -14.19
N SER A 504 -1.80 -25.91 -14.07
CA SER A 504 -1.95 -27.02 -13.11
C SER A 504 -1.83 -26.60 -11.64
N PHE A 505 -1.41 -25.37 -11.35
CA PHE A 505 -1.32 -24.79 -10.00
C PHE A 505 -2.51 -23.85 -9.68
N ILE A 506 -3.48 -23.73 -10.60
CA ILE A 506 -4.68 -22.92 -10.43
C ILE A 506 -5.81 -23.80 -9.93
N ALA A 507 -6.23 -23.60 -8.69
CA ALA A 507 -7.37 -24.25 -8.07
C ALA A 507 -8.68 -23.49 -8.35
N ARG A 508 -9.79 -24.19 -8.41
CA ARG A 508 -11.15 -23.63 -8.52
C ARG A 508 -11.95 -23.75 -7.22
N THR A 509 -11.49 -24.60 -6.30
CA THR A 509 -12.07 -24.82 -4.97
C THR A 509 -10.98 -24.93 -3.93
N GLU A 510 -11.30 -24.63 -2.66
CA GLU A 510 -10.38 -24.80 -1.52
C GLU A 510 -9.86 -26.25 -1.39
N GLN A 511 -10.71 -27.23 -1.73
CA GLN A 511 -10.32 -28.63 -1.74
C GLN A 511 -9.29 -28.92 -2.84
N GLU A 512 -9.49 -28.37 -4.03
CA GLU A 512 -8.53 -28.50 -5.15
C GLU A 512 -7.21 -27.81 -4.81
N TYR A 513 -7.25 -26.61 -4.23
CA TYR A 513 -6.07 -25.90 -3.74
C TYR A 513 -5.25 -26.77 -2.76
N THR A 514 -5.93 -27.35 -1.77
CA THR A 514 -5.31 -28.28 -0.83
C THR A 514 -4.71 -29.48 -1.54
N ASN A 515 -5.42 -30.09 -2.48
CA ASN A 515 -4.95 -31.25 -3.22
C ASN A 515 -3.73 -30.95 -4.08
N ILE A 516 -3.70 -29.81 -4.79
CA ILE A 516 -2.56 -29.38 -5.60
C ILE A 516 -1.32 -29.23 -4.71
N ALA A 517 -1.44 -28.50 -3.59
CA ALA A 517 -0.34 -28.27 -2.67
C ALA A 517 0.22 -29.60 -2.08
N VAL A 518 -0.67 -30.51 -1.64
CA VAL A 518 -0.29 -31.81 -1.07
C VAL A 518 0.35 -32.72 -2.11
N THR A 519 -0.21 -32.79 -3.33
CA THR A 519 0.32 -33.62 -4.41
C THR A 519 1.69 -33.12 -4.86
N THR A 520 1.86 -31.80 -4.97
CA THR A 520 3.15 -31.18 -5.32
C THR A 520 4.20 -31.47 -4.25
N ALA A 521 3.84 -31.33 -2.97
CA ALA A 521 4.73 -31.65 -1.85
C ALA A 521 5.14 -33.13 -1.80
N GLY A 522 4.32 -34.04 -2.31
CA GLY A 522 4.63 -35.48 -2.43
C GLY A 522 5.48 -35.85 -3.65
N ASN A 523 5.73 -34.91 -4.58
CA ASN A 523 6.48 -35.17 -5.82
C ASN A 523 7.74 -34.29 -5.90
N LEU A 524 8.75 -34.65 -5.12
CA LEU A 524 10.02 -33.91 -5.03
C LEU A 524 10.75 -33.80 -6.37
N LYS A 525 10.59 -34.79 -7.27
CA LYS A 525 11.19 -34.74 -8.61
C LYS A 525 10.60 -33.59 -9.43
N ARG A 526 9.27 -33.43 -9.40
CA ARG A 526 8.58 -32.33 -10.09
C ARG A 526 8.94 -30.95 -9.50
N LEU A 527 9.26 -30.88 -8.20
CA LEU A 527 9.71 -29.64 -7.57
C LEU A 527 11.12 -29.24 -8.01
N ALA A 528 11.95 -30.19 -8.42
CA ALA A 528 13.31 -29.94 -8.88
C ALA A 528 13.37 -29.58 -10.39
N GLU A 529 12.36 -29.96 -11.16
CA GLU A 529 12.17 -29.59 -12.57
C GLU A 529 11.58 -28.19 -12.73
#